data_c18f7273ac1fe12faf9c42f317764158
#
_entry.id   c18f7273ac1fe12faf9c42f317764158
#
_cell.length_a   1.000
_cell.length_b   1.000
_cell.length_c   1.000
_cell.angle_alpha   90.00
_cell.angle_beta   90.00
_cell.angle_gamma   90.00
#
_symmetry.space_group_name_H-M   'P 1'
#
loop_
_entity.id
_entity.type
_entity.pdbx_description
1 polymer ?
#
loop_
_entity_poly.entity_id
_entity_poly.type
_entity_poly.pdbx_seq_one_letter_code
_entity_poly.pdbx_strand_id
1 'polypeptide(L)'
;MPVAAQVMRHASARPGRIAVSGPGGDLSYAELAARAARAARGLAGEGIGPGALVADAQADPVALLIAVLAADLAGVTPLLCDHAWSEERRAQVMAAVPVAARFDVPLPEADGPPVRHRPAPHDLTWACFSSGSTGRPRAVVRTRGSWTGSFGHLDEMTGIGPGDVVLIPGPLVSSLYGFAAVHTLAAGATAVVPGRWSPGGLAEQLRRATVVHVVPHRLPAVLDALEAGGDAGGGPLRTAVVGGAALDAAARTRAAAAGVRVVSYYGATELSFVAADADGAGLRPFPEVEIDVRVPPGQVLGEVWVRSPWLCAGYLAGATGPLRQDDGGWMTVGDLAEPHRPGEVLRLRGRGDGAIQTGGATVVPEDVEEVLRKVPGVDDVVVVGTPHPYLGAVVTAVVEGAVQGAVQGAVEGEGVVRAALEAAARAELDPAQRPRRWYAAQSLPRTPTGKPARGLIAARLAAGDDPGLRRLA
;
A
#
# COMPACT_ATOMS: atom_id res chain seq x y z
N MET A 1 -9.63 -10.21 11.34
CA MET A 1 -9.44 -8.78 11.57
C MET A 1 -10.19 -8.36 12.81
N PRO A 2 -9.64 -7.48 13.60
CA PRO A 2 -10.04 -7.24 14.98
C PRO A 2 -11.30 -6.39 15.12
N VAL A 3 -12.30 -6.57 14.25
CA VAL A 3 -13.52 -5.73 14.21
C VAL A 3 -14.83 -6.53 14.17
N ALA A 4 -14.76 -7.84 14.34
CA ALA A 4 -15.98 -8.64 14.31
C ALA A 4 -17.02 -8.20 15.39
N ALA A 5 -16.53 -7.80 16.56
CA ALA A 5 -17.41 -7.26 17.63
C ALA A 5 -18.10 -5.96 17.20
N GLN A 6 -17.41 -5.06 16.46
CA GLN A 6 -18.01 -3.85 15.91
C GLN A 6 -19.07 -4.19 14.86
N VAL A 7 -18.75 -5.10 13.93
CA VAL A 7 -19.69 -5.58 12.91
C VAL A 7 -20.95 -6.18 13.55
N MET A 8 -20.81 -7.00 14.60
CA MET A 8 -21.95 -7.57 15.33
C MET A 8 -22.82 -6.47 16.00
N ARG A 9 -22.18 -5.43 16.56
CA ARG A 9 -22.93 -4.27 17.12
C ARG A 9 -23.69 -3.52 16.03
N HIS A 10 -23.06 -3.27 14.88
CA HIS A 10 -23.75 -2.61 13.75
C HIS A 10 -24.86 -3.49 13.18
N ALA A 11 -24.69 -4.80 13.10
CA ALA A 11 -25.71 -5.76 12.69
C ALA A 11 -26.95 -5.71 13.61
N SER A 12 -26.73 -5.53 14.93
CA SER A 12 -27.82 -5.38 15.90
C SER A 12 -28.51 -4.02 15.81
N ALA A 13 -27.72 -2.94 15.64
CA ALA A 13 -28.23 -1.56 15.66
C ALA A 13 -28.87 -1.14 14.29
N ARG A 14 -28.35 -1.64 13.17
CA ARG A 14 -28.74 -1.25 11.81
C ARG A 14 -28.68 -2.45 10.87
N PRO A 15 -29.49 -3.50 11.08
CA PRO A 15 -29.37 -4.80 10.39
C PRO A 15 -29.42 -4.71 8.87
N GLY A 16 -30.30 -3.88 8.32
CA GLY A 16 -30.50 -3.72 6.87
C GLY A 16 -29.52 -2.77 6.16
N ARG A 17 -28.61 -2.09 6.92
CA ARG A 17 -27.62 -1.24 6.28
C ARG A 17 -26.60 -2.08 5.52
N ILE A 18 -26.25 -1.65 4.30
CA ILE A 18 -25.22 -2.31 3.49
C ILE A 18 -23.86 -2.14 4.20
N ALA A 19 -23.22 -3.24 4.50
CA ALA A 19 -21.88 -3.30 5.07
C ALA A 19 -20.81 -3.38 3.99
N VAL A 20 -21.03 -4.25 3.00
CA VAL A 20 -20.08 -4.51 1.92
C VAL A 20 -20.83 -4.55 0.58
N SER A 21 -20.24 -3.92 -0.43
CA SER A 21 -20.64 -4.01 -1.83
C SER A 21 -19.46 -4.56 -2.64
N GLY A 22 -19.63 -5.70 -3.28
CA GLY A 22 -18.59 -6.39 -4.04
C GLY A 22 -19.07 -6.98 -5.36
N PRO A 23 -18.26 -7.78 -6.06
CA PRO A 23 -18.61 -8.37 -7.35
C PRO A 23 -19.86 -9.25 -7.31
N GLY A 24 -20.12 -9.90 -6.16
CA GLY A 24 -21.29 -10.76 -5.94
C GLY A 24 -22.55 -10.01 -5.47
N GLY A 25 -22.53 -8.68 -5.40
CA GLY A 25 -23.61 -7.84 -4.91
C GLY A 25 -23.37 -7.28 -3.51
N ASP A 26 -24.45 -6.80 -2.90
CA ASP A 26 -24.44 -6.13 -1.62
C ASP A 26 -24.74 -7.11 -0.47
N LEU A 27 -24.06 -6.96 0.64
CA LEU A 27 -24.39 -7.62 1.91
C LEU A 27 -24.70 -6.57 2.98
N SER A 28 -25.80 -6.74 3.65
CA SER A 28 -26.12 -5.96 4.86
C SER A 28 -25.23 -6.35 6.04
N TYR A 29 -25.18 -5.50 7.08
CA TYR A 29 -24.49 -5.84 8.33
C TYR A 29 -25.01 -7.12 8.96
N ALA A 30 -26.33 -7.36 8.91
CA ALA A 30 -26.92 -8.60 9.43
C ALA A 30 -26.43 -9.83 8.66
N GLU A 31 -26.43 -9.78 7.35
CA GLU A 31 -25.96 -10.89 6.49
C GLU A 31 -24.46 -11.14 6.64
N LEU A 32 -23.65 -10.08 6.64
CA LEU A 32 -22.21 -10.17 6.85
C LEU A 32 -21.88 -10.81 8.22
N ALA A 33 -22.54 -10.35 9.29
CA ALA A 33 -22.36 -10.88 10.64
C ALA A 33 -22.79 -12.36 10.74
N ALA A 34 -23.93 -12.72 10.13
CA ALA A 34 -24.42 -14.08 10.12
C ALA A 34 -23.47 -15.03 9.38
N ARG A 35 -22.99 -14.63 8.19
CA ARG A 35 -22.01 -15.42 7.42
C ARG A 35 -20.69 -15.58 8.16
N ALA A 36 -20.14 -14.49 8.72
CA ALA A 36 -18.91 -14.54 9.52
C ALA A 36 -19.07 -15.48 10.74
N ALA A 37 -20.20 -15.44 11.41
CA ALA A 37 -20.47 -16.33 12.54
C ALA A 37 -20.58 -17.81 12.11
N ARG A 38 -21.22 -18.12 10.95
CA ARG A 38 -21.27 -19.50 10.42
C ARG A 38 -19.88 -19.98 9.98
N ALA A 39 -19.09 -19.12 9.33
CA ALA A 39 -17.73 -19.46 8.93
C ALA A 39 -16.80 -19.67 10.15
N ALA A 40 -16.98 -18.89 11.24
CA ALA A 40 -16.23 -19.12 12.48
C ALA A 40 -16.55 -20.51 13.10
N ARG A 41 -17.82 -20.93 13.04
CA ARG A 41 -18.20 -22.30 13.46
C ARG A 41 -17.64 -23.38 12.53
N GLY A 42 -17.55 -23.09 11.22
CA GLY A 42 -16.90 -23.98 10.27
C GLY A 42 -15.43 -24.22 10.64
N LEU A 43 -14.67 -23.14 10.92
CA LEU A 43 -13.28 -23.24 11.41
C LEU A 43 -13.20 -24.11 12.69
N ALA A 44 -14.06 -23.85 13.66
CA ALA A 44 -14.07 -24.64 14.89
C ALA A 44 -14.43 -26.13 14.63
N GLY A 45 -15.32 -26.42 13.68
CA GLY A 45 -15.66 -27.76 13.24
C GLY A 45 -14.49 -28.52 12.61
N GLU A 46 -13.60 -27.82 11.94
CA GLU A 46 -12.32 -28.36 11.42
C GLU A 46 -11.23 -28.47 12.49
N GLY A 47 -11.53 -28.19 13.75
CA GLY A 47 -10.55 -28.19 14.84
C GLY A 47 -9.63 -26.98 14.87
N ILE A 48 -9.91 -25.93 14.09
CA ILE A 48 -9.12 -24.70 14.02
C ILE A 48 -9.65 -23.70 15.05
N GLY A 49 -8.83 -23.35 16.01
CA GLY A 49 -9.21 -22.54 17.15
C GLY A 49 -8.17 -21.47 17.53
N PRO A 50 -8.34 -20.87 18.73
CA PRO A 50 -7.52 -19.72 19.14
C PRO A 50 -6.01 -19.96 19.04
N GLY A 51 -5.29 -18.98 18.51
CA GLY A 51 -3.84 -19.02 18.30
C GLY A 51 -3.41 -19.73 17.02
N ALA A 52 -4.30 -20.40 16.29
CA ALA A 52 -3.98 -20.98 15.00
C ALA A 52 -3.71 -19.90 13.94
N LEU A 53 -2.78 -20.18 13.02
CA LEU A 53 -2.52 -19.38 11.82
C LEU A 53 -3.15 -20.09 10.62
N VAL A 54 -3.96 -19.38 9.84
CA VAL A 54 -4.65 -19.90 8.66
C VAL A 54 -4.31 -19.07 7.44
N ALA A 55 -3.81 -19.72 6.39
CA ALA A 55 -3.58 -19.06 5.12
C ALA A 55 -4.89 -18.88 4.32
N ASP A 56 -5.13 -17.68 3.84
CA ASP A 56 -6.32 -17.33 3.07
C ASP A 56 -5.91 -16.67 1.74
N ALA A 57 -6.25 -17.30 0.63
CA ALA A 57 -5.91 -16.88 -0.73
C ALA A 57 -7.15 -16.72 -1.62
N GLN A 58 -8.29 -16.34 -1.05
CA GLN A 58 -9.53 -16.16 -1.79
C GLN A 58 -9.46 -14.99 -2.78
N ALA A 59 -9.95 -15.21 -3.99
CA ALA A 59 -10.00 -14.20 -5.04
C ALA A 59 -11.17 -13.20 -4.84
N ASP A 60 -12.28 -13.65 -4.24
CA ASP A 60 -13.43 -12.79 -3.95
C ASP A 60 -13.16 -11.95 -2.69
N PRO A 61 -13.13 -10.61 -2.80
CA PRO A 61 -12.85 -9.73 -1.66
C PRO A 61 -13.92 -9.80 -0.57
N VAL A 62 -15.17 -10.13 -0.91
CA VAL A 62 -16.26 -10.28 0.07
C VAL A 62 -16.07 -11.56 0.88
N ALA A 63 -15.73 -12.66 0.22
CA ALA A 63 -15.42 -13.93 0.87
C ALA A 63 -14.18 -13.79 1.77
N LEU A 64 -13.15 -13.06 1.31
CA LEU A 64 -11.97 -12.73 2.12
C LEU A 64 -12.33 -11.95 3.39
N LEU A 65 -13.20 -10.94 3.31
CA LEU A 65 -13.66 -10.19 4.48
C LEU A 65 -14.44 -11.06 5.46
N ILE A 66 -15.30 -11.95 4.96
CA ILE A 66 -16.03 -12.93 5.79
C ILE A 66 -15.04 -13.84 6.52
N ALA A 67 -14.03 -14.35 5.82
CA ALA A 67 -13.01 -15.23 6.40
C ALA A 67 -12.21 -14.51 7.50
N VAL A 68 -11.86 -13.27 7.28
CA VAL A 68 -11.12 -12.46 8.27
C VAL A 68 -11.94 -12.17 9.53
N LEU A 69 -13.24 -11.86 9.35
CA LEU A 69 -14.16 -11.67 10.47
C LEU A 69 -14.42 -12.98 11.22
N ALA A 70 -14.53 -14.09 10.49
CA ALA A 70 -14.67 -15.43 11.08
C ALA A 70 -13.43 -15.80 11.90
N ALA A 71 -12.25 -15.54 11.38
CA ALA A 71 -10.99 -15.75 12.08
C ALA A 71 -10.92 -14.93 13.38
N ASP A 72 -11.36 -13.66 13.34
CA ASP A 72 -11.44 -12.80 14.52
C ASP A 72 -12.40 -13.34 15.58
N LEU A 73 -13.55 -13.86 15.19
CA LEU A 73 -14.52 -14.50 16.10
C LEU A 73 -13.96 -15.80 16.70
N ALA A 74 -13.15 -16.54 15.96
CA ALA A 74 -12.57 -17.81 16.38
C ALA A 74 -11.24 -17.66 17.14
N GLY A 75 -10.67 -16.45 17.23
CA GLY A 75 -9.35 -16.22 17.81
C GLY A 75 -8.19 -16.73 16.95
N VAL A 76 -8.43 -16.87 15.65
CA VAL A 76 -7.50 -17.34 14.63
C VAL A 76 -6.80 -16.17 13.97
N THR A 77 -5.54 -16.30 13.60
CA THR A 77 -4.81 -15.29 12.84
C THR A 77 -4.90 -15.61 11.33
N PRO A 78 -5.57 -14.80 10.51
CA PRO A 78 -5.55 -14.97 9.07
C PRO A 78 -4.22 -14.48 8.50
N LEU A 79 -3.57 -15.31 7.67
CA LEU A 79 -2.43 -14.95 6.82
C LEU A 79 -2.95 -14.70 5.41
N LEU A 80 -3.01 -13.45 5.01
CA LEU A 80 -3.56 -13.08 3.72
C LEU A 80 -2.55 -13.28 2.60
N CYS A 81 -2.88 -14.17 1.68
CA CYS A 81 -2.07 -14.56 0.54
C CYS A 81 -2.68 -14.02 -0.76
N ASP A 82 -1.84 -13.55 -1.67
CA ASP A 82 -2.33 -13.13 -2.98
C ASP A 82 -2.75 -14.35 -3.81
N HIS A 83 -4.01 -14.39 -4.20
CA HIS A 83 -4.55 -15.46 -5.05
C HIS A 83 -3.87 -15.54 -6.43
N ALA A 84 -3.29 -14.44 -6.90
CA ALA A 84 -2.59 -14.35 -8.18
C ALA A 84 -1.16 -14.93 -8.15
N TRP A 85 -0.65 -15.34 -6.98
CA TRP A 85 0.66 -16.00 -6.93
C TRP A 85 0.70 -17.28 -7.74
N SER A 86 1.82 -17.53 -8.42
CA SER A 86 2.08 -18.82 -9.03
C SER A 86 2.09 -19.94 -7.96
N GLU A 87 1.80 -21.15 -8.39
CA GLU A 87 1.81 -22.31 -7.48
C GLU A 87 3.18 -22.51 -6.81
N GLU A 88 4.26 -22.30 -7.56
CA GLU A 88 5.62 -22.34 -7.04
C GLU A 88 5.85 -21.29 -5.93
N ARG A 89 5.45 -20.05 -6.18
CA ARG A 89 5.53 -18.97 -5.17
C ARG A 89 4.74 -19.31 -3.92
N ARG A 90 3.56 -19.85 -4.10
CA ARG A 90 2.65 -20.27 -3.03
C ARG A 90 3.25 -21.42 -2.22
N ALA A 91 3.83 -22.43 -2.88
CA ALA A 91 4.52 -23.52 -2.21
C ALA A 91 5.71 -23.04 -1.38
N GLN A 92 6.53 -22.13 -1.91
CA GLN A 92 7.65 -21.53 -1.19
C GLN A 92 7.20 -20.79 0.08
N VAL A 93 6.11 -20.04 0.00
CA VAL A 93 5.55 -19.33 1.17
C VAL A 93 5.04 -20.31 2.22
N MET A 94 4.30 -21.32 1.80
CA MET A 94 3.73 -22.34 2.72
C MET A 94 4.81 -23.20 3.37
N ALA A 95 5.92 -23.47 2.68
CA ALA A 95 7.06 -24.16 3.27
C ALA A 95 7.77 -23.29 4.33
N ALA A 96 7.75 -21.97 4.18
CA ALA A 96 8.41 -21.04 5.09
C ALA A 96 7.58 -20.66 6.31
N VAL A 97 6.24 -20.73 6.22
CA VAL A 97 5.32 -20.30 7.29
C VAL A 97 4.35 -21.45 7.61
N PRO A 98 4.56 -22.16 8.73
CA PRO A 98 3.64 -23.22 9.15
C PRO A 98 2.24 -22.67 9.42
N VAL A 99 1.23 -23.22 8.74
CA VAL A 99 -0.19 -22.86 8.91
C VAL A 99 -0.99 -24.10 9.32
N ALA A 100 -2.06 -23.89 10.11
CA ALA A 100 -2.96 -24.97 10.52
C ALA A 100 -3.86 -25.44 9.36
N ALA A 101 -4.24 -24.51 8.49
CA ALA A 101 -5.03 -24.81 7.29
C ALA A 101 -4.81 -23.74 6.21
N ARG A 102 -5.26 -24.08 4.99
CA ARG A 102 -5.24 -23.18 3.83
C ARG A 102 -6.59 -23.20 3.12
N PHE A 103 -7.07 -22.02 2.79
CA PHE A 103 -8.32 -21.82 2.07
C PHE A 103 -8.07 -20.96 0.82
N ASP A 104 -8.40 -21.52 -0.35
CA ASP A 104 -8.40 -20.83 -1.65
C ASP A 104 -9.86 -20.59 -2.12
N VAL A 105 -10.83 -21.11 -1.37
CA VAL A 105 -12.28 -21.02 -1.58
C VAL A 105 -12.94 -20.51 -0.29
N PRO A 106 -14.21 -20.06 -0.34
CA PRO A 106 -14.92 -19.62 0.85
C PRO A 106 -14.84 -20.63 2.00
N LEU A 107 -14.68 -20.12 3.22
CA LEU A 107 -14.62 -20.97 4.41
C LEU A 107 -15.89 -21.83 4.53
N PRO A 108 -15.79 -23.05 5.07
CA PRO A 108 -16.96 -23.85 5.38
C PRO A 108 -17.86 -23.11 6.38
N GLU A 109 -19.15 -23.07 6.10
CA GLU A 109 -20.15 -22.50 7.01
C GLU A 109 -20.85 -23.63 7.76
N ALA A 110 -21.02 -23.48 9.07
CA ALA A 110 -21.72 -24.43 9.93
C ALA A 110 -22.74 -23.73 10.83
N ASP A 111 -23.84 -24.44 11.13
CA ASP A 111 -24.79 -24.04 12.16
C ASP A 111 -24.38 -24.60 13.52
N GLY A 112 -24.85 -23.97 14.60
CA GLY A 112 -24.53 -24.40 15.95
C GLY A 112 -24.36 -23.23 16.95
N PRO A 113 -23.90 -23.52 18.18
CA PRO A 113 -23.68 -22.49 19.18
C PRO A 113 -22.57 -21.53 18.75
N PRO A 114 -22.60 -20.26 19.23
CA PRO A 114 -21.55 -19.29 18.95
C PRO A 114 -20.17 -19.78 19.40
N VAL A 115 -19.16 -19.53 18.59
CA VAL A 115 -17.76 -19.74 18.98
C VAL A 115 -17.43 -18.81 20.14
N ARG A 116 -16.81 -19.36 21.19
CA ARG A 116 -16.45 -18.61 22.40
C ARG A 116 -14.97 -18.27 22.37
N HIS A 117 -14.64 -17.09 21.88
CA HIS A 117 -13.33 -16.47 22.03
C HIS A 117 -13.49 -15.12 22.75
N ARG A 118 -12.60 -14.83 23.70
CA ARG A 118 -12.57 -13.55 24.40
C ARG A 118 -11.40 -12.73 23.83
N PRO A 119 -11.68 -11.75 22.96
CA PRO A 119 -10.63 -11.00 22.30
C PRO A 119 -9.83 -10.13 23.28
N ALA A 120 -8.50 -10.13 23.10
CA ALA A 120 -7.57 -9.31 23.87
C ALA A 120 -6.74 -8.40 22.93
N PRO A 121 -6.25 -7.22 23.43
CA PRO A 121 -5.46 -6.29 22.59
C PRO A 121 -4.19 -6.88 22.00
N HIS A 122 -3.59 -7.85 22.68
CA HIS A 122 -2.35 -8.52 22.26
C HIS A 122 -2.56 -9.73 21.37
N ASP A 123 -3.82 -10.16 21.13
CA ASP A 123 -4.09 -11.26 20.20
C ASP A 123 -3.53 -10.92 18.82
N LEU A 124 -2.85 -11.87 18.19
CA LEU A 124 -2.47 -11.77 16.80
C LEU A 124 -3.73 -11.93 15.94
N THR A 125 -4.04 -10.95 15.14
CA THR A 125 -5.33 -10.90 14.41
C THR A 125 -5.21 -10.59 12.94
N TRP A 126 -3.98 -10.38 12.46
CA TRP A 126 -3.71 -10.08 11.07
C TRP A 126 -2.29 -10.44 10.71
N ALA A 127 -2.12 -11.14 9.60
CA ALA A 127 -0.83 -11.30 8.96
C ALA A 127 -0.96 -11.06 7.45
N CYS A 128 -0.03 -10.32 6.88
CA CYS A 128 0.01 -10.07 5.44
C CYS A 128 1.45 -9.90 4.97
N PHE A 129 1.67 -10.04 3.67
CA PHE A 129 3.01 -9.92 3.12
C PHE A 129 3.37 -8.48 2.83
N SER A 130 4.56 -8.06 3.26
CA SER A 130 5.13 -6.80 2.81
C SER A 130 5.53 -6.92 1.32
N SER A 131 5.40 -5.82 0.58
CA SER A 131 5.76 -5.74 -0.86
C SER A 131 7.27 -5.75 -1.10
N GLY A 132 8.03 -6.58 -0.36
CA GLY A 132 9.49 -6.56 -0.33
C GLY A 132 10.14 -6.56 -1.72
N SER A 133 11.01 -5.58 -1.94
CA SER A 133 11.84 -5.42 -3.16
C SER A 133 12.83 -6.58 -3.39
N THR A 134 13.05 -7.43 -2.40
CA THR A 134 14.10 -8.48 -2.39
C THR A 134 13.64 -9.88 -2.81
N GLY A 135 12.45 -10.02 -3.37
CA GLY A 135 11.98 -11.29 -3.96
C GLY A 135 11.46 -12.35 -2.97
N ARG A 136 11.84 -12.32 -1.68
CA ARG A 136 11.32 -13.27 -0.67
C ARG A 136 10.14 -12.64 0.09
N PRO A 137 8.95 -13.27 0.11
CA PRO A 137 7.81 -12.74 0.85
C PRO A 137 8.06 -12.82 2.36
N ARG A 138 7.81 -11.72 3.05
CA ARG A 138 7.88 -11.64 4.52
C ARG A 138 6.49 -11.36 5.04
N ALA A 139 5.96 -12.27 5.84
CA ALA A 139 4.67 -12.08 6.47
C ALA A 139 4.84 -11.24 7.74
N VAL A 140 4.32 -10.03 7.71
CA VAL A 140 4.22 -9.14 8.87
C VAL A 140 3.00 -9.54 9.68
N VAL A 141 3.15 -9.72 10.98
CA VAL A 141 2.04 -10.04 11.88
C VAL A 141 1.73 -8.88 12.82
N ARG A 142 0.45 -8.68 13.08
CA ARG A 142 -0.05 -7.55 13.86
C ARG A 142 -0.99 -8.00 14.98
N THR A 143 -0.90 -7.29 16.10
CA THR A 143 -1.85 -7.48 17.20
C THR A 143 -3.16 -6.74 16.93
N ARG A 144 -4.21 -7.13 17.65
CA ARG A 144 -5.51 -6.43 17.64
C ARG A 144 -5.35 -4.95 17.96
N GLY A 145 -4.64 -4.64 19.06
CA GLY A 145 -4.43 -3.28 19.52
C GLY A 145 -3.68 -2.42 18.49
N SER A 146 -2.67 -2.97 17.84
CA SER A 146 -1.89 -2.23 16.84
C SER A 146 -2.68 -1.85 15.57
N TRP A 147 -3.84 -2.47 15.34
CA TRP A 147 -4.77 -2.10 14.27
C TRP A 147 -5.86 -1.15 14.75
N THR A 148 -6.65 -1.59 15.74
CA THR A 148 -7.87 -0.89 16.15
C THR A 148 -7.60 0.40 16.92
N GLY A 149 -6.45 0.53 17.56
CA GLY A 149 -6.12 1.70 18.34
C GLY A 149 -6.01 2.99 17.53
N SER A 150 -5.59 2.90 16.27
CA SER A 150 -5.46 4.05 15.37
C SER A 150 -6.79 4.52 14.74
N PHE A 151 -7.90 3.77 14.90
CA PHE A 151 -9.16 4.05 14.20
C PHE A 151 -9.75 5.41 14.57
N GLY A 152 -9.84 5.74 15.85
CA GLY A 152 -10.39 7.02 16.29
C GLY A 152 -9.65 8.23 15.71
N HIS A 153 -8.34 8.16 15.66
CA HIS A 153 -7.51 9.21 15.05
C HIS A 153 -7.75 9.33 13.55
N LEU A 154 -7.94 8.19 12.86
CA LEU A 154 -8.24 8.20 11.44
C LEU A 154 -9.67 8.72 11.18
N ASP A 155 -10.65 8.38 12.02
CA ASP A 155 -12.01 8.92 11.96
C ASP A 155 -11.98 10.45 12.06
N GLU A 156 -11.23 11.00 13.01
CA GLU A 156 -11.05 12.46 13.18
C GLU A 156 -10.40 13.11 11.96
N MET A 157 -9.38 12.48 11.38
CA MET A 157 -8.68 13.00 10.21
C MET A 157 -9.52 12.93 8.94
N THR A 158 -10.25 11.86 8.73
CA THR A 158 -10.95 11.57 7.45
C THR A 158 -12.41 11.95 7.48
N GLY A 159 -13.00 12.00 8.67
CA GLY A 159 -14.42 12.17 8.91
C GLY A 159 -15.25 10.96 8.45
N ILE A 160 -14.65 9.76 8.36
CA ILE A 160 -15.37 8.54 8.02
C ILE A 160 -16.30 8.16 9.17
N GLY A 161 -17.56 7.92 8.84
CA GLY A 161 -18.59 7.54 9.82
C GLY A 161 -19.69 6.69 9.20
N PRO A 162 -20.72 6.35 9.99
CA PRO A 162 -21.75 5.41 9.56
C PRO A 162 -22.55 5.85 8.31
N GLY A 163 -22.50 7.13 7.93
CA GLY A 163 -23.16 7.68 6.73
C GLY A 163 -22.43 7.38 5.43
N ASP A 164 -21.17 7.01 5.51
CA ASP A 164 -20.27 6.99 4.37
C ASP A 164 -20.33 5.70 3.55
N VAL A 165 -19.91 5.88 2.29
CA VAL A 165 -19.62 4.82 1.32
C VAL A 165 -18.16 4.97 0.92
N VAL A 166 -17.34 4.01 1.31
CA VAL A 166 -15.89 4.05 1.15
C VAL A 166 -15.46 3.13 0.02
N LEU A 167 -14.93 3.70 -1.06
CA LEU A 167 -14.40 2.95 -2.19
C LEU A 167 -12.98 2.48 -1.91
N ILE A 168 -12.76 1.17 -2.03
CA ILE A 168 -11.49 0.48 -1.74
C ILE A 168 -11.09 -0.32 -2.98
N PRO A 169 -10.49 0.31 -3.99
CA PRO A 169 -10.33 -0.28 -5.32
C PRO A 169 -9.04 -1.11 -5.48
N GLY A 170 -8.48 -1.60 -4.41
CA GLY A 170 -7.25 -2.38 -4.43
C GLY A 170 -7.34 -3.72 -3.70
N PRO A 171 -6.28 -4.56 -3.81
CA PRO A 171 -6.29 -5.90 -3.23
C PRO A 171 -6.28 -5.86 -1.69
N LEU A 172 -7.26 -6.48 -1.06
CA LEU A 172 -7.41 -6.51 0.40
C LEU A 172 -6.27 -7.26 1.13
N VAL A 173 -5.50 -8.05 0.42
CA VAL A 173 -4.28 -8.69 0.94
C VAL A 173 -3.15 -7.68 1.21
N SER A 174 -3.23 -6.49 0.63
CA SER A 174 -2.37 -5.36 0.97
C SER A 174 -2.81 -4.74 2.29
N SER A 175 -1.85 -4.43 3.18
CA SER A 175 -2.12 -3.77 4.46
C SER A 175 -2.91 -2.46 4.30
N LEU A 176 -2.63 -1.66 3.27
CA LEU A 176 -3.33 -0.41 2.99
C LEU A 176 -4.83 -0.63 2.75
N TYR A 177 -5.19 -1.50 1.81
CA TYR A 177 -6.58 -1.73 1.42
C TYR A 177 -7.32 -2.63 2.41
N GLY A 178 -6.62 -3.62 2.98
CA GLY A 178 -7.17 -4.44 4.05
C GLY A 178 -7.51 -3.61 5.29
N PHE A 179 -6.61 -2.70 5.70
CA PHE A 179 -6.88 -1.77 6.79
C PHE A 179 -8.08 -0.87 6.46
N ALA A 180 -8.14 -0.29 5.26
CA ALA A 180 -9.24 0.57 4.85
C ALA A 180 -10.61 -0.14 4.95
N ALA A 181 -10.68 -1.41 4.51
CA ALA A 181 -11.93 -2.19 4.58
C ALA A 181 -12.35 -2.45 6.03
N VAL A 182 -11.42 -2.81 6.89
CA VAL A 182 -11.69 -3.10 8.31
C VAL A 182 -12.09 -1.85 9.07
N HIS A 183 -11.38 -0.75 8.87
CA HIS A 183 -11.70 0.54 9.46
C HIS A 183 -13.11 1.00 9.03
N THR A 184 -13.44 0.90 7.74
CA THR A 184 -14.78 1.20 7.21
C THR A 184 -15.86 0.40 7.92
N LEU A 185 -15.67 -0.91 8.06
CA LEU A 185 -16.63 -1.79 8.76
C LEU A 185 -16.74 -1.46 10.25
N ALA A 186 -15.63 -1.11 10.89
CA ALA A 186 -15.62 -0.68 12.30
C ALA A 186 -16.39 0.62 12.52
N ALA A 187 -16.27 1.57 11.60
CA ALA A 187 -17.00 2.85 11.60
C ALA A 187 -18.51 2.69 11.32
N GLY A 188 -18.97 1.52 10.90
CA GLY A 188 -20.37 1.29 10.50
C GLY A 188 -20.73 1.84 9.12
N ALA A 189 -19.73 2.16 8.30
CA ALA A 189 -19.84 2.64 6.93
C ALA A 189 -19.98 1.48 5.93
N THR A 190 -20.25 1.77 4.67
CA THR A 190 -20.31 0.77 3.58
C THR A 190 -18.95 0.66 2.89
N ALA A 191 -18.35 -0.54 2.87
CA ALA A 191 -17.12 -0.83 2.14
C ALA A 191 -17.44 -1.28 0.71
N VAL A 192 -17.01 -0.53 -0.30
CA VAL A 192 -17.13 -0.91 -1.71
C VAL A 192 -15.80 -1.52 -2.16
N VAL A 193 -15.81 -2.82 -2.43
CA VAL A 193 -14.64 -3.64 -2.76
C VAL A 193 -14.82 -4.28 -4.13
N PRO A 194 -14.51 -3.58 -5.23
CA PRO A 194 -14.86 -4.00 -6.59
C PRO A 194 -14.07 -5.22 -7.10
N GLY A 195 -13.04 -5.65 -6.39
CA GLY A 195 -12.14 -6.72 -6.79
C GLY A 195 -11.14 -6.27 -7.85
N ARG A 196 -11.60 -5.99 -9.07
CA ARG A 196 -10.74 -5.51 -10.16
C ARG A 196 -10.91 -4.02 -10.42
N TRP A 197 -9.79 -3.34 -10.57
CA TRP A 197 -9.76 -1.97 -11.05
C TRP A 197 -10.11 -1.93 -12.55
N SER A 198 -11.11 -1.13 -12.91
CA SER A 198 -11.40 -0.81 -14.31
C SER A 198 -11.91 0.64 -14.43
N PRO A 199 -11.55 1.39 -15.49
CA PRO A 199 -12.00 2.77 -15.65
C PRO A 199 -13.53 2.91 -15.67
N GLY A 200 -14.24 2.06 -16.38
CA GLY A 200 -15.71 2.10 -16.45
C GLY A 200 -16.38 1.77 -15.10
N GLY A 201 -15.90 0.73 -14.40
CA GLY A 201 -16.37 0.40 -13.06
C GLY A 201 -16.08 1.49 -12.03
N LEU A 202 -14.95 2.19 -12.16
CA LEU A 202 -14.58 3.30 -11.27
C LEU A 202 -15.61 4.42 -11.33
N ALA A 203 -15.97 4.89 -12.52
CA ALA A 203 -16.96 5.96 -12.71
C ALA A 203 -18.32 5.60 -12.08
N GLU A 204 -18.75 4.35 -12.20
CA GLU A 204 -19.98 3.88 -11.58
C GLU A 204 -19.92 3.94 -10.05
N GLN A 205 -18.82 3.48 -9.47
CA GLN A 205 -18.66 3.44 -8.01
C GLN A 205 -18.52 4.83 -7.39
N LEU A 206 -17.89 5.77 -8.11
CA LEU A 206 -17.74 7.15 -7.68
C LEU A 206 -19.08 7.91 -7.58
N ARG A 207 -20.14 7.48 -8.30
CA ARG A 207 -21.48 8.09 -8.15
C ARG A 207 -22.06 7.97 -6.75
N ARG A 208 -21.59 7.02 -5.94
CA ARG A 208 -22.07 6.80 -4.57
C ARG A 208 -20.98 6.89 -3.50
N ALA A 209 -19.71 6.84 -3.89
CA ALA A 209 -18.59 6.88 -2.94
C ALA A 209 -18.40 8.27 -2.36
N THR A 210 -18.38 8.38 -1.03
CA THR A 210 -18.10 9.60 -0.29
C THR A 210 -16.62 9.75 0.08
N VAL A 211 -15.93 8.61 0.18
CA VAL A 211 -14.50 8.51 0.48
C VAL A 211 -13.87 7.47 -0.44
N VAL A 212 -12.61 7.68 -0.82
CA VAL A 212 -11.82 6.70 -1.55
C VAL A 212 -10.46 6.49 -0.87
N HIS A 213 -10.03 5.23 -0.74
CA HIS A 213 -8.65 4.89 -0.38
C HIS A 213 -7.87 4.53 -1.64
N VAL A 214 -6.79 5.23 -1.92
CA VAL A 214 -5.97 4.98 -3.13
C VAL A 214 -4.48 5.16 -2.84
N VAL A 215 -3.66 4.63 -3.74
CA VAL A 215 -2.25 4.96 -3.85
C VAL A 215 -2.07 6.16 -4.80
N PRO A 216 -0.99 6.96 -4.67
CA PRO A 216 -0.84 8.22 -5.42
C PRO A 216 -1.06 8.09 -6.93
N HIS A 217 -0.50 7.06 -7.58
CA HIS A 217 -0.62 6.87 -9.04
C HIS A 217 -2.06 6.54 -9.51
N ARG A 218 -2.97 6.20 -8.60
CA ARG A 218 -4.39 5.95 -8.91
C ARG A 218 -5.27 7.19 -8.75
N LEU A 219 -4.81 8.18 -8.00
CA LEU A 219 -5.58 9.41 -7.76
C LEU A 219 -5.92 10.17 -9.06
N PRO A 220 -5.01 10.33 -10.04
CA PRO A 220 -5.36 10.95 -11.31
C PRO A 220 -6.54 10.29 -12.01
N ALA A 221 -6.59 8.95 -12.09
CA ALA A 221 -7.70 8.25 -12.71
C ALA A 221 -9.04 8.43 -11.96
N VAL A 222 -9.01 8.62 -10.64
CA VAL A 222 -10.19 8.98 -9.85
C VAL A 222 -10.68 10.37 -10.25
N LEU A 223 -9.77 11.34 -10.38
CA LEU A 223 -10.09 12.71 -10.75
C LEU A 223 -10.60 12.79 -12.20
N ASP A 224 -9.97 12.06 -13.14
CA ASP A 224 -10.43 11.96 -14.54
C ASP A 224 -11.88 11.43 -14.61
N ALA A 225 -12.20 10.41 -13.80
CA ALA A 225 -13.53 9.82 -13.79
C ALA A 225 -14.59 10.78 -13.18
N LEU A 226 -14.22 11.60 -12.19
CA LEU A 226 -15.10 12.64 -11.64
C LEU A 226 -15.37 13.75 -12.66
N GLU A 227 -14.33 14.22 -13.35
CA GLU A 227 -14.44 15.27 -14.38
C GLU A 227 -15.27 14.80 -15.58
N ALA A 228 -15.08 13.55 -16.04
CA ALA A 228 -15.83 12.95 -17.13
C ALA A 228 -17.31 12.72 -16.79
N GLY A 229 -17.66 12.60 -15.51
CA GLY A 229 -19.05 12.45 -15.05
C GLY A 229 -19.93 13.69 -15.20
N GLY A 230 -19.38 14.82 -15.60
CA GLY A 230 -20.11 16.06 -15.91
C GLY A 230 -20.62 16.85 -14.69
N ASP A 231 -20.45 16.33 -13.49
CA ASP A 231 -20.75 17.02 -12.24
C ASP A 231 -19.53 17.87 -11.82
N ALA A 232 -19.34 19.00 -12.45
CA ALA A 232 -18.36 19.99 -12.02
C ALA A 232 -18.69 20.44 -10.58
N GLY A 233 -18.13 19.75 -9.59
CA GLY A 233 -18.25 20.05 -8.16
C GLY A 233 -19.44 19.43 -7.42
N GLY A 234 -20.15 18.42 -7.96
CA GLY A 234 -21.40 17.90 -7.39
C GLY A 234 -21.46 16.41 -7.02
N GLY A 235 -20.39 15.63 -7.25
CA GLY A 235 -20.37 14.23 -6.83
C GLY A 235 -20.27 14.07 -5.30
N PRO A 236 -20.66 12.89 -4.73
CA PRO A 236 -20.61 12.65 -3.28
C PRO A 236 -19.21 12.52 -2.72
N LEU A 237 -18.17 12.36 -3.56
CA LEU A 237 -16.79 12.16 -3.12
C LEU A 237 -16.23 13.41 -2.47
N ARG A 238 -15.94 13.36 -1.18
CA ARG A 238 -15.44 14.49 -0.38
C ARG A 238 -14.01 14.29 0.12
N THR A 239 -13.54 13.05 0.22
CA THR A 239 -12.21 12.76 0.79
C THR A 239 -11.51 11.64 0.02
N ALA A 240 -10.25 11.87 -0.32
CA ALA A 240 -9.33 10.84 -0.79
C ALA A 240 -8.24 10.58 0.28
N VAL A 241 -8.16 9.35 0.76
CA VAL A 241 -7.11 8.89 1.68
C VAL A 241 -6.01 8.24 0.86
N VAL A 242 -4.82 8.83 0.89
CA VAL A 242 -3.74 8.48 -0.04
C VAL A 242 -2.50 8.04 0.73
N GLY A 243 -2.04 6.82 0.49
CA GLY A 243 -0.86 6.27 1.16
C GLY A 243 0.01 5.42 0.27
N GLY A 244 1.18 5.08 0.77
CA GLY A 244 2.06 4.10 0.14
C GLY A 244 3.14 4.65 -0.79
N ALA A 245 3.11 5.92 -1.18
CA ALA A 245 4.18 6.64 -1.87
C ALA A 245 3.99 8.15 -1.68
N ALA A 246 4.95 8.95 -2.13
CA ALA A 246 4.80 10.41 -2.14
C ALA A 246 3.66 10.83 -3.07
N LEU A 247 2.88 11.82 -2.65
CA LEU A 247 1.83 12.43 -3.44
C LEU A 247 2.35 13.70 -4.11
N ASP A 248 2.17 13.79 -5.43
CA ASP A 248 2.51 14.98 -6.19
C ASP A 248 1.61 16.18 -5.78
N ALA A 249 2.23 17.35 -5.68
CA ALA A 249 1.54 18.61 -5.36
C ALA A 249 0.48 18.99 -6.41
N ALA A 250 0.74 18.70 -7.69
CA ALA A 250 -0.22 18.94 -8.78
C ALA A 250 -1.48 18.08 -8.62
N ALA A 251 -1.33 16.79 -8.26
CA ALA A 251 -2.47 15.90 -8.00
C ALA A 251 -3.30 16.39 -6.80
N ARG A 252 -2.64 16.89 -5.74
CA ARG A 252 -3.34 17.49 -4.59
C ARG A 252 -4.11 18.75 -4.98
N THR A 253 -3.49 19.64 -5.77
CA THR A 253 -4.14 20.86 -6.25
C THR A 253 -5.35 20.53 -7.12
N ARG A 254 -5.23 19.56 -8.02
CA ARG A 254 -6.32 19.09 -8.87
C ARG A 254 -7.47 18.49 -8.04
N ALA A 255 -7.16 17.70 -7.02
CA ALA A 255 -8.17 17.15 -6.11
C ALA A 255 -8.94 18.26 -5.39
N ALA A 256 -8.23 19.28 -4.89
CA ALA A 256 -8.86 20.45 -4.24
C ALA A 256 -9.78 21.22 -5.20
N ALA A 257 -9.37 21.38 -6.46
CA ALA A 257 -10.20 22.01 -7.50
C ALA A 257 -11.48 21.20 -7.80
N ALA A 258 -11.42 19.86 -7.67
CA ALA A 258 -12.57 18.97 -7.77
C ALA A 258 -13.41 18.88 -6.47
N GLY A 259 -13.12 19.68 -5.44
CA GLY A 259 -13.81 19.65 -4.15
C GLY A 259 -13.44 18.45 -3.26
N VAL A 260 -12.39 17.71 -3.61
CA VAL A 260 -11.96 16.52 -2.87
C VAL A 260 -10.80 16.87 -1.94
N ARG A 261 -11.03 16.71 -0.63
CA ARG A 261 -9.98 16.85 0.38
C ARG A 261 -9.06 15.62 0.35
N VAL A 262 -7.76 15.85 0.34
CA VAL A 262 -6.77 14.78 0.38
C VAL A 262 -6.16 14.66 1.77
N VAL A 263 -6.28 13.48 2.36
CA VAL A 263 -5.53 13.07 3.55
C VAL A 263 -4.44 12.11 3.10
N SER A 264 -3.20 12.56 3.06
CA SER A 264 -2.09 11.69 2.72
C SER A 264 -1.32 11.24 3.96
N TYR A 265 -0.73 10.05 3.91
CA TYR A 265 0.04 9.52 5.03
C TYR A 265 1.27 8.73 4.57
N TYR A 266 2.29 8.75 5.42
CA TYR A 266 3.45 7.87 5.36
C TYR A 266 3.31 6.76 6.38
N GLY A 267 3.68 5.56 5.97
CA GLY A 267 3.72 4.37 6.81
C GLY A 267 4.22 3.14 6.05
N ALA A 268 4.40 2.08 6.78
CA ALA A 268 4.78 0.77 6.26
C ALA A 268 3.91 -0.33 6.88
N THR A 269 3.86 -1.49 6.25
CA THR A 269 3.14 -2.66 6.81
C THR A 269 3.63 -2.97 8.22
N GLU A 270 4.91 -2.79 8.47
CA GLU A 270 5.59 -3.01 9.75
C GLU A 270 5.32 -1.89 10.77
N LEU A 271 5.27 -0.64 10.32
CA LEU A 271 5.23 0.54 11.19
C LEU A 271 3.83 1.11 11.38
N SER A 272 2.83 0.68 10.58
CA SER A 272 1.50 1.32 10.49
C SER A 272 1.58 2.77 10.00
N PHE A 273 0.71 3.64 10.52
CA PHE A 273 0.78 5.08 10.28
C PHE A 273 1.96 5.68 11.05
N VAL A 274 2.83 6.38 10.36
CA VAL A 274 3.98 7.08 10.95
C VAL A 274 3.74 8.58 10.97
N ALA A 275 3.35 9.15 9.83
CA ALA A 275 3.04 10.56 9.71
C ALA A 275 1.88 10.77 8.73
N ALA A 276 1.11 11.84 8.92
CA ALA A 276 -0.02 12.19 8.08
C ALA A 276 0.02 13.68 7.71
N ASP A 277 -0.59 13.99 6.56
CA ASP A 277 -0.82 15.32 6.07
C ASP A 277 -2.31 15.44 5.71
N ALA A 278 -3.09 16.03 6.59
CA ALA A 278 -4.53 16.19 6.46
C ALA A 278 -4.95 17.59 5.93
N ASP A 279 -4.03 18.55 5.92
CA ASP A 279 -4.27 19.97 5.60
C ASP A 279 -3.45 20.50 4.40
N GLY A 280 -2.54 19.69 3.85
CA GLY A 280 -1.65 20.09 2.77
C GLY A 280 -0.38 20.81 3.23
N ALA A 281 -0.16 20.93 4.56
CA ALA A 281 1.01 21.61 5.11
C ALA A 281 2.21 20.68 5.33
N GLY A 282 2.09 19.41 4.96
CA GLY A 282 3.14 18.40 5.00
C GLY A 282 2.96 17.35 6.10
N LEU A 283 3.76 16.28 6.01
CA LEU A 283 3.67 15.14 6.92
C LEU A 283 4.07 15.53 8.33
N ARG A 284 3.18 15.34 9.29
CA ARG A 284 3.43 15.47 10.73
C ARG A 284 3.24 14.11 11.41
N PRO A 285 3.90 13.86 12.55
CA PRO A 285 3.71 12.61 13.28
C PRO A 285 2.22 12.28 13.44
N PHE A 286 1.87 11.03 13.13
CA PHE A 286 0.53 10.54 13.42
C PHE A 286 0.31 10.53 14.96
N PRO A 287 -0.90 10.70 15.49
CA PRO A 287 -1.12 10.71 16.94
C PRO A 287 -0.49 9.50 17.64
N GLU A 288 0.11 9.74 18.79
CA GLU A 288 0.85 8.75 19.59
C GLU A 288 2.08 8.14 18.91
N VAL A 289 2.58 8.76 17.83
CA VAL A 289 3.78 8.34 17.13
C VAL A 289 4.94 9.28 17.46
N GLU A 290 6.04 8.71 17.94
CA GLU A 290 7.31 9.39 18.09
C GLU A 290 8.21 9.05 16.89
N ILE A 291 8.85 10.06 16.34
CA ILE A 291 9.76 9.94 15.20
C ILE A 291 11.15 10.45 15.60
N ASP A 292 12.16 9.63 15.38
CA ASP A 292 13.57 9.98 15.53
C ASP A 292 14.29 9.74 14.20
N VAL A 293 14.91 10.76 13.64
CA VAL A 293 15.72 10.65 12.41
C VAL A 293 17.19 10.59 12.80
N ARG A 294 17.76 9.39 12.79
CA ARG A 294 19.13 9.12 13.23
C ARG A 294 20.12 9.36 12.10
N VAL A 295 20.77 10.50 12.12
CA VAL A 295 21.74 10.93 11.10
C VAL A 295 23.14 10.46 11.48
N PRO A 296 23.81 9.61 10.67
CA PRO A 296 25.19 9.21 10.90
C PRO A 296 26.15 10.41 10.75
N PRO A 297 27.29 10.41 11.46
CA PRO A 297 28.30 11.46 11.33
C PRO A 297 28.73 11.69 9.89
N GLY A 298 28.72 12.94 9.46
CA GLY A 298 29.11 13.34 8.10
C GLY A 298 28.05 13.11 7.01
N GLN A 299 26.85 12.65 7.37
CA GLN A 299 25.72 12.51 6.44
C GLN A 299 24.70 13.63 6.64
N VAL A 300 23.90 13.89 5.59
CA VAL A 300 22.83 14.91 5.59
C VAL A 300 21.44 14.30 5.76
N LEU A 301 21.33 12.98 5.58
CA LEU A 301 20.10 12.21 5.75
C LEU A 301 20.28 11.19 6.86
N GLY A 302 19.21 10.94 7.58
CA GLY A 302 19.15 9.95 8.64
C GLY A 302 18.05 8.91 8.40
N GLU A 303 18.17 7.80 9.10
CA GLU A 303 17.19 6.74 9.07
C GLU A 303 16.03 7.06 10.00
N VAL A 304 14.81 6.87 9.51
CA VAL A 304 13.58 7.09 10.26
C VAL A 304 13.36 5.93 11.24
N TRP A 305 13.41 6.24 12.53
CA TRP A 305 13.06 5.35 13.62
C TRP A 305 11.73 5.79 14.23
N VAL A 306 10.89 4.84 14.56
CA VAL A 306 9.51 5.06 15.00
C VAL A 306 9.24 4.31 16.29
N ARG A 307 8.60 4.97 17.24
CA ARG A 307 8.04 4.34 18.44
C ARG A 307 6.57 4.70 18.55
N SER A 308 5.70 3.69 18.62
CA SER A 308 4.26 3.90 18.71
C SER A 308 3.53 2.63 19.19
N PRO A 309 2.28 2.75 19.66
CA PRO A 309 1.42 1.60 19.95
C PRO A 309 1.00 0.84 18.68
N TRP A 310 1.23 1.43 17.50
CA TRP A 310 0.77 0.92 16.21
C TRP A 310 1.78 0.00 15.51
N LEU A 311 2.92 -0.28 16.10
CA LEU A 311 3.96 -1.14 15.51
C LEU A 311 3.50 -2.59 15.36
N CYS A 312 4.03 -3.32 14.38
CA CYS A 312 3.77 -4.75 14.23
C CYS A 312 4.39 -5.57 15.36
N ALA A 313 3.97 -6.83 15.47
CA ALA A 313 4.61 -7.78 16.38
C ALA A 313 5.89 -8.41 15.79
N GLY A 314 6.19 -8.13 14.51
CA GLY A 314 7.37 -8.64 13.80
C GLY A 314 7.02 -9.44 12.55
N TYR A 315 7.99 -10.22 12.07
CA TYR A 315 7.80 -11.16 10.97
C TYR A 315 7.46 -12.56 11.48
N LEU A 316 6.57 -13.26 10.77
CA LEU A 316 6.27 -14.67 11.05
C LEU A 316 7.46 -15.58 10.74
N ALA A 317 7.53 -16.70 11.47
CA ALA A 317 8.50 -17.78 11.27
C ALA A 317 9.97 -17.33 11.29
N GLY A 318 10.30 -16.28 12.05
CA GLY A 318 11.66 -15.76 12.16
C GLY A 318 12.25 -15.21 10.87
N ALA A 319 11.41 -14.81 9.91
CA ALA A 319 11.88 -14.22 8.67
C ALA A 319 12.71 -12.96 8.95
N THR A 320 13.79 -12.79 8.21
CA THR A 320 14.64 -11.59 8.29
C THR A 320 14.24 -10.58 7.23
N GLY A 321 14.40 -9.27 7.53
CA GLY A 321 14.00 -8.21 6.61
C GLY A 321 14.55 -6.85 7.01
N PRO A 322 14.05 -5.77 6.40
CA PRO A 322 14.48 -4.41 6.72
C PRO A 322 14.06 -3.97 8.13
N LEU A 323 13.05 -4.64 8.72
CA LEU A 323 12.60 -4.31 10.07
C LEU A 323 13.73 -4.56 11.07
N ARG A 324 14.10 -3.51 11.79
CA ARG A 324 15.03 -3.55 12.92
C ARG A 324 14.38 -2.90 14.12
N GLN A 325 14.71 -3.39 15.30
CA GLN A 325 14.24 -2.86 16.58
C GLN A 325 15.45 -2.66 17.49
N ASP A 326 15.43 -1.56 18.25
CA ASP A 326 16.42 -1.33 19.31
C ASP A 326 15.84 -1.65 20.71
N ASP A 327 16.70 -1.59 21.73
CA ASP A 327 16.33 -1.87 23.12
C ASP A 327 15.34 -0.85 23.71
N GLY A 328 15.19 0.33 23.10
CA GLY A 328 14.25 1.37 23.49
C GLY A 328 12.84 1.19 22.87
N GLY A 329 12.62 0.11 22.12
CA GLY A 329 11.36 -0.16 21.44
C GLY A 329 11.12 0.65 20.17
N TRP A 330 12.15 1.32 19.66
CA TRP A 330 12.11 1.98 18.36
C TRP A 330 12.25 0.97 17.23
N MET A 331 11.47 1.12 16.18
CA MET A 331 11.53 0.29 14.98
C MET A 331 11.81 1.13 13.74
N THR A 332 12.52 0.52 12.78
CA THR A 332 12.79 1.11 11.46
C THR A 332 12.66 0.06 10.37
N VAL A 333 12.37 0.52 9.15
CA VAL A 333 12.41 -0.29 7.92
C VAL A 333 13.45 0.24 6.93
N GLY A 334 14.30 1.18 7.36
CA GLY A 334 15.38 1.74 6.55
C GLY A 334 14.97 2.90 5.66
N ASP A 335 13.80 3.52 5.90
CA ASP A 335 13.40 4.72 5.18
C ASP A 335 14.26 5.91 5.63
N LEU A 336 14.65 6.79 4.70
CA LEU A 336 15.49 7.96 4.96
C LEU A 336 14.68 9.25 4.99
N ALA A 337 15.11 10.18 5.84
CA ALA A 337 14.56 11.53 5.94
C ALA A 337 15.66 12.59 6.20
N GLU A 338 15.30 13.84 5.95
CA GLU A 338 16.07 14.98 6.48
C GLU A 338 16.04 14.98 8.01
N PRO A 339 17.03 15.62 8.69
CA PRO A 339 16.99 15.81 10.13
C PRO A 339 15.61 16.36 10.56
N HIS A 340 15.00 15.75 11.56
CA HIS A 340 13.65 16.08 12.02
C HIS A 340 13.66 16.46 13.50
N ARG A 341 12.88 17.46 13.87
CA ARG A 341 12.62 17.85 15.26
C ARG A 341 11.14 17.70 15.58
N PRO A 342 10.78 17.41 16.83
CA PRO A 342 9.38 17.35 17.25
C PRO A 342 8.60 18.60 16.85
N GLY A 343 7.45 18.42 16.20
CA GLY A 343 6.60 19.53 15.73
C GLY A 343 6.90 20.03 14.30
N GLU A 344 8.02 19.65 13.70
CA GLU A 344 8.34 19.98 12.32
C GLU A 344 7.69 19.00 11.34
N VAL A 345 7.70 19.36 10.05
CA VAL A 345 7.28 18.49 8.95
C VAL A 345 8.35 17.44 8.67
N LEU A 346 7.97 16.17 8.63
CA LEU A 346 8.86 15.08 8.24
C LEU A 346 9.09 15.11 6.72
N ARG A 347 10.34 15.22 6.30
CA ARG A 347 10.75 15.25 4.89
C ARG A 347 11.42 13.93 4.52
N LEU A 348 10.63 13.02 3.96
CA LEU A 348 11.14 11.74 3.49
C LEU A 348 12.02 11.90 2.25
N ARG A 349 13.05 11.04 2.15
CA ARG A 349 14.05 11.03 1.07
C ARG A 349 14.30 9.60 0.56
N GLY A 350 13.23 8.81 0.44
CA GLY A 350 13.30 7.45 -0.11
C GLY A 350 13.74 6.39 0.90
N ARG A 351 14.28 5.30 0.40
CA ARG A 351 14.71 4.14 1.18
C ARG A 351 16.21 3.94 1.13
N GLY A 352 16.83 3.67 2.27
CA GLY A 352 18.27 3.51 2.37
C GLY A 352 18.83 2.35 1.55
N ASP A 353 18.07 1.26 1.39
CA ASP A 353 18.42 0.12 0.54
C ASP A 353 18.26 0.42 -0.97
N GLY A 354 17.54 1.47 -1.33
CA GLY A 354 17.41 1.98 -2.70
C GLY A 354 18.41 3.10 -3.05
N ALA A 355 19.13 3.64 -2.07
CA ALA A 355 20.09 4.71 -2.32
C ALA A 355 21.27 4.25 -3.17
N ILE A 356 21.60 5.03 -4.21
CA ILE A 356 22.64 4.68 -5.17
C ILE A 356 23.98 5.29 -4.72
N GLN A 357 24.93 4.42 -4.37
CA GLN A 357 26.28 4.83 -4.03
C GLN A 357 27.10 5.01 -5.32
N THR A 358 27.41 6.25 -5.70
CA THR A 358 28.09 6.57 -6.94
C THR A 358 29.25 7.53 -6.70
N GLY A 359 30.50 7.05 -6.89
CA GLY A 359 31.71 7.88 -6.78
C GLY A 359 31.86 8.60 -5.45
N GLY A 360 31.40 7.99 -4.34
CA GLY A 360 31.42 8.59 -2.99
C GLY A 360 30.21 9.45 -2.65
N ALA A 361 29.29 9.68 -3.58
CA ALA A 361 28.02 10.37 -3.34
C ALA A 361 26.88 9.36 -3.12
N THR A 362 25.94 9.69 -2.25
CA THR A 362 24.70 8.96 -2.06
C THR A 362 23.59 9.68 -2.82
N VAL A 363 22.99 8.99 -3.79
CA VAL A 363 21.88 9.50 -4.61
C VAL A 363 20.60 8.80 -4.20
N VAL A 364 19.58 9.59 -3.87
CA VAL A 364 18.22 9.13 -3.61
C VAL A 364 17.50 9.04 -4.93
N PRO A 365 17.07 7.82 -5.38
CA PRO A 365 16.40 7.65 -6.67
C PRO A 365 15.16 8.51 -6.83
N GLU A 366 14.38 8.67 -5.78
CA GLU A 366 13.12 9.41 -5.77
C GLU A 366 13.31 10.89 -6.09
N ASP A 367 14.41 11.52 -5.65
CA ASP A 367 14.72 12.91 -5.98
C ASP A 367 14.97 13.07 -7.49
N VAL A 368 15.63 12.10 -8.11
CA VAL A 368 15.88 12.09 -9.57
C VAL A 368 14.58 11.81 -10.33
N GLU A 369 13.78 10.85 -9.85
CA GLU A 369 12.49 10.51 -10.45
C GLU A 369 11.51 11.69 -10.42
N GLU A 370 11.50 12.48 -9.35
CA GLU A 370 10.65 13.67 -9.24
C GLU A 370 10.95 14.71 -10.33
N VAL A 371 12.22 14.95 -10.62
CA VAL A 371 12.64 15.86 -11.68
C VAL A 371 12.26 15.32 -13.05
N LEU A 372 12.57 14.05 -13.32
CA LEU A 372 12.36 13.45 -14.64
C LEU A 372 10.88 13.26 -14.96
N ARG A 373 10.03 13.03 -13.97
CA ARG A 373 8.58 12.87 -14.14
C ARG A 373 7.89 14.15 -14.64
N LYS A 374 8.49 15.31 -14.42
CA LYS A 374 7.97 16.61 -14.91
C LYS A 374 8.20 16.82 -16.41
N VAL A 375 9.04 16.00 -17.05
CA VAL A 375 9.34 16.14 -18.48
C VAL A 375 8.13 15.72 -19.32
N PRO A 376 7.64 16.57 -20.24
CA PRO A 376 6.50 16.24 -21.09
C PRO A 376 6.67 14.92 -21.85
N GLY A 377 5.65 14.07 -21.82
CA GLY A 377 5.65 12.74 -22.45
C GLY A 377 6.22 11.62 -21.58
N VAL A 378 6.61 11.89 -20.32
CA VAL A 378 6.96 10.88 -19.32
C VAL A 378 5.72 10.51 -18.53
N ASP A 379 5.26 9.27 -18.67
CA ASP A 379 4.12 8.74 -17.89
C ASP A 379 4.58 8.29 -16.50
N ASP A 380 5.75 7.64 -16.43
CA ASP A 380 6.40 7.29 -15.16
C ASP A 380 7.90 7.05 -15.38
N VAL A 381 8.67 7.05 -14.29
CA VAL A 381 10.12 6.82 -14.33
C VAL A 381 10.57 6.08 -13.08
N VAL A 382 11.51 5.17 -13.26
CA VAL A 382 12.22 4.49 -12.16
C VAL A 382 13.71 4.68 -12.30
N VAL A 383 14.34 5.07 -11.22
CA VAL A 383 15.79 5.26 -11.15
C VAL A 383 16.40 4.16 -10.27
N VAL A 384 17.43 3.51 -10.76
CA VAL A 384 18.16 2.44 -10.07
C VAL A 384 19.67 2.62 -10.19
N GLY A 385 20.41 2.04 -9.25
CA GLY A 385 21.85 1.89 -9.38
C GLY A 385 22.19 0.68 -10.25
N THR A 386 22.98 0.90 -11.31
CA THR A 386 23.55 -0.24 -12.08
C THR A 386 25.05 -0.33 -11.84
N PRO A 387 25.63 -1.53 -11.72
CA PRO A 387 27.05 -1.70 -11.40
C PRO A 387 27.99 -0.95 -12.34
N HIS A 388 29.05 -0.36 -11.77
CA HIS A 388 30.10 0.34 -12.51
C HIS A 388 31.47 0.08 -11.86
N PRO A 389 32.50 -0.32 -12.63
CA PRO A 389 33.76 -0.81 -12.08
C PRO A 389 34.53 0.20 -11.23
N TYR A 390 34.36 1.51 -11.48
CA TYR A 390 35.12 2.55 -10.78
C TYR A 390 34.27 3.37 -9.82
N LEU A 391 32.95 3.40 -9.97
CA LEU A 391 32.06 4.25 -9.19
C LEU A 391 31.17 3.46 -8.20
N GLY A 392 31.32 2.14 -8.17
CA GLY A 392 30.42 1.25 -7.44
C GLY A 392 29.11 1.07 -8.21
N ALA A 393 28.33 2.12 -8.35
CA ALA A 393 27.15 2.14 -9.21
C ALA A 393 27.06 3.43 -10.02
N VAL A 394 26.24 3.44 -11.07
CA VAL A 394 25.84 4.65 -11.78
C VAL A 394 24.32 4.79 -11.76
N VAL A 395 23.86 6.03 -11.70
CA VAL A 395 22.44 6.36 -11.79
C VAL A 395 21.92 5.98 -13.16
N THR A 396 20.90 5.15 -13.20
CA THR A 396 20.27 4.63 -14.42
C THR A 396 18.76 4.90 -14.34
N ALA A 397 18.24 5.61 -15.34
CA ALA A 397 16.81 5.91 -15.45
C ALA A 397 16.14 4.98 -16.45
N VAL A 398 14.96 4.46 -16.10
CA VAL A 398 14.06 3.71 -16.99
C VAL A 398 12.74 4.47 -17.06
N VAL A 399 12.36 4.92 -18.26
CA VAL A 399 11.23 5.82 -18.50
C VAL A 399 10.10 5.07 -19.20
N GLU A 400 8.87 5.24 -18.73
CA GLU A 400 7.62 4.79 -19.34
C GLU A 400 6.96 5.97 -20.05
N GLY A 401 6.36 5.78 -21.22
CA GLY A 401 5.48 6.76 -21.90
C GLY A 401 6.02 7.33 -23.19
N ALA A 402 7.04 8.14 -23.14
CA ALA A 402 7.54 8.97 -24.25
C ALA A 402 7.98 8.24 -25.54
N VAL A 403 7.85 6.91 -25.58
CA VAL A 403 8.35 6.05 -26.66
C VAL A 403 7.23 5.49 -27.53
N GLN A 404 5.96 5.71 -27.19
CA GLN A 404 4.85 5.16 -27.98
C GLN A 404 4.73 5.73 -29.41
N GLY A 405 5.30 6.91 -29.66
CA GLY A 405 5.37 7.48 -31.02
C GLY A 405 6.48 6.91 -31.90
N ALA A 406 7.46 6.20 -31.35
CA ALA A 406 8.64 5.72 -32.05
C ALA A 406 8.55 4.25 -32.56
N VAL A 407 7.44 3.54 -32.30
CA VAL A 407 7.27 2.11 -32.66
C VAL A 407 7.09 1.90 -34.17
N GLN A 408 6.95 2.93 -34.97
CA GLN A 408 6.90 2.86 -36.44
C GLN A 408 8.04 3.64 -37.12
N GLY A 409 9.30 3.29 -36.84
CA GLY A 409 10.40 3.55 -37.79
C GLY A 409 11.06 4.94 -37.76
N ALA A 410 10.89 5.77 -36.74
CA ALA A 410 11.55 7.09 -36.68
C ALA A 410 12.56 7.18 -35.53
N VAL A 411 13.84 7.18 -35.87
CA VAL A 411 14.99 7.42 -34.98
C VAL A 411 14.98 8.84 -34.37
N GLU A 412 14.24 9.78 -34.97
CA GLU A 412 14.18 11.18 -34.55
C GLU A 412 13.46 11.43 -33.22
N GLY A 413 12.43 10.64 -32.90
CA GLY A 413 11.64 10.83 -31.63
C GLY A 413 12.41 10.49 -30.36
N GLU A 414 13.32 9.53 -30.40
CA GLU A 414 14.08 9.08 -29.24
C GLU A 414 15.15 10.07 -28.81
N GLY A 415 15.83 10.68 -29.73
CA GLY A 415 16.84 11.69 -29.46
C GLY A 415 16.25 12.95 -28.82
N VAL A 416 15.04 13.33 -29.22
CA VAL A 416 14.33 14.49 -28.66
C VAL A 416 13.93 14.23 -27.20
N VAL A 417 13.37 13.04 -26.88
CA VAL A 417 12.98 12.69 -25.52
C VAL A 417 14.17 12.60 -24.58
N ARG A 418 15.24 11.92 -25.00
CA ARG A 418 16.47 11.82 -24.21
C ARG A 418 17.08 13.20 -23.97
N ALA A 419 17.16 14.06 -24.99
CA ALA A 419 17.67 15.41 -24.87
C ALA A 419 16.87 16.25 -23.86
N ALA A 420 15.54 16.12 -23.83
CA ALA A 420 14.68 16.80 -22.86
C ALA A 420 14.92 16.29 -21.44
N LEU A 421 15.02 14.98 -21.24
CA LEU A 421 15.35 14.35 -19.95
C LEU A 421 16.72 14.80 -19.43
N GLU A 422 17.75 14.81 -20.32
CA GLU A 422 19.08 15.27 -19.97
C GLU A 422 19.12 16.79 -19.68
N ALA A 423 18.33 17.59 -20.38
CA ALA A 423 18.21 19.02 -20.14
C ALA A 423 17.61 19.27 -18.75
N ALA A 424 16.50 18.59 -18.40
CA ALA A 424 15.88 18.67 -17.09
C ALA A 424 16.86 18.22 -15.99
N ALA A 425 17.54 17.10 -16.19
CA ALA A 425 18.55 16.60 -15.25
C ALA A 425 19.72 17.58 -15.07
N ARG A 426 20.15 18.25 -16.13
CA ARG A 426 21.21 19.27 -16.02
C ARG A 426 20.75 20.53 -15.29
N ALA A 427 19.49 20.91 -15.43
CA ALA A 427 18.93 22.10 -14.83
C ALA A 427 18.65 21.96 -13.33
N GLU A 428 18.16 20.81 -12.90
CA GLU A 428 17.60 20.64 -11.56
C GLU A 428 18.39 19.64 -10.67
N LEU A 429 19.30 18.82 -11.24
CA LEU A 429 20.02 17.78 -10.50
C LEU A 429 21.51 18.08 -10.37
N ASP A 430 22.07 17.71 -9.21
CA ASP A 430 23.51 17.72 -8.99
C ASP A 430 24.22 16.73 -9.95
N PRO A 431 25.51 16.96 -10.28
CA PRO A 431 26.26 16.09 -11.21
C PRO A 431 26.26 14.61 -10.83
N ALA A 432 26.22 14.27 -9.53
CA ALA A 432 26.20 12.90 -9.06
C ALA A 432 24.80 12.23 -9.26
N GLN A 433 23.74 13.03 -9.22
CA GLN A 433 22.36 12.56 -9.37
C GLN A 433 21.96 12.33 -10.84
N ARG A 434 22.67 12.95 -11.78
CA ARG A 434 22.32 12.88 -13.21
C ARG A 434 22.48 11.47 -13.73
N PRO A 435 21.41 10.88 -14.37
CA PRO A 435 21.49 9.55 -14.93
C PRO A 435 22.59 9.45 -16.02
N ARG A 436 23.39 8.42 -15.93
CA ARG A 436 24.42 8.09 -16.91
C ARG A 436 24.00 7.03 -17.91
N ARG A 437 22.92 6.30 -17.59
CA ARG A 437 22.30 5.31 -18.47
C ARG A 437 20.81 5.58 -18.53
N TRP A 438 20.26 5.49 -19.72
CA TRP A 438 18.87 5.79 -20.02
C TRP A 438 18.24 4.61 -20.74
N TYR A 439 17.09 4.20 -20.28
CA TYR A 439 16.29 3.15 -20.89
C TYR A 439 14.84 3.60 -21.03
N ALA A 440 14.16 3.04 -22.05
CA ALA A 440 12.73 3.16 -22.22
C ALA A 440 12.07 1.81 -22.00
N ALA A 441 10.89 1.82 -21.40
CA ALA A 441 10.02 0.68 -21.26
C ALA A 441 8.64 1.02 -21.83
N GLN A 442 7.98 0.06 -22.48
CA GLN A 442 6.59 0.21 -22.89
C GLN A 442 5.66 0.27 -21.65
N SER A 443 5.98 -0.51 -20.64
CA SER A 443 5.36 -0.42 -19.33
C SER A 443 6.36 -0.85 -18.24
N LEU A 444 6.40 -0.12 -17.13
CA LEU A 444 7.23 -0.48 -16.00
C LEU A 444 6.63 -1.67 -15.23
N PRO A 445 7.44 -2.68 -14.87
CA PRO A 445 6.99 -3.72 -13.97
C PRO A 445 6.48 -3.13 -12.65
N ARG A 446 5.31 -3.57 -12.18
CA ARG A 446 4.68 -3.04 -10.96
C ARG A 446 4.42 -4.14 -9.94
N THR A 447 4.42 -3.76 -8.67
CA THR A 447 3.97 -4.61 -7.57
C THR A 447 2.44 -4.78 -7.64
N PRO A 448 1.85 -5.74 -6.93
CA PRO A 448 0.39 -5.88 -6.84
C PRO A 448 -0.32 -4.62 -6.34
N THR A 449 0.36 -3.78 -5.56
CA THR A 449 -0.14 -2.49 -5.11
C THR A 449 0.02 -1.38 -6.15
N GLY A 450 0.57 -1.69 -7.35
CA GLY A 450 0.74 -0.77 -8.47
C GLY A 450 2.00 0.11 -8.41
N LYS A 451 2.85 -0.04 -7.40
CA LYS A 451 4.14 0.65 -7.35
C LYS A 451 5.12 0.04 -8.36
N PRO A 452 5.99 0.84 -9.00
CA PRO A 452 7.08 0.30 -9.80
C PRO A 452 7.92 -0.70 -9.00
N ALA A 453 8.16 -1.87 -9.57
CA ALA A 453 8.94 -2.94 -8.94
C ALA A 453 10.46 -2.70 -9.14
N ARG A 454 11.01 -1.68 -8.46
CA ARG A 454 12.40 -1.20 -8.59
C ARG A 454 13.43 -2.34 -8.55
N GLY A 455 13.29 -3.28 -7.60
CA GLY A 455 14.20 -4.41 -7.47
C GLY A 455 14.17 -5.34 -8.68
N LEU A 456 13.00 -5.57 -9.29
CA LEU A 456 12.87 -6.37 -10.51
C LEU A 456 13.50 -5.65 -11.71
N ILE A 457 13.32 -4.34 -11.81
CA ILE A 457 13.93 -3.51 -12.87
C ILE A 457 15.45 -3.54 -12.73
N ALA A 458 15.99 -3.37 -11.54
CA ALA A 458 17.43 -3.46 -11.29
C ALA A 458 18.00 -4.84 -11.64
N ALA A 459 17.30 -5.94 -11.29
CA ALA A 459 17.70 -7.30 -11.65
C ALA A 459 17.69 -7.53 -13.17
N ARG A 460 16.69 -7.04 -13.89
CA ARG A 460 16.60 -7.14 -15.37
C ARG A 460 17.73 -6.37 -16.05
N LEU A 461 18.03 -5.16 -15.59
CA LEU A 461 19.16 -4.37 -16.09
C LEU A 461 20.52 -5.04 -15.82
N ALA A 462 20.66 -5.72 -14.69
CA ALA A 462 21.89 -6.46 -14.36
C ALA A 462 22.06 -7.73 -15.21
N ALA A 463 20.97 -8.38 -15.62
CA ALA A 463 20.98 -9.54 -16.49
C ALA A 463 21.34 -9.21 -17.95
N GLY A 464 21.15 -7.95 -18.39
CA GLY A 464 21.67 -7.43 -19.66
C GLY A 464 20.80 -7.66 -20.90
N ASP A 465 19.86 -8.61 -20.89
CA ASP A 465 19.04 -9.00 -22.05
C ASP A 465 17.53 -9.01 -21.68
N ASP A 466 16.96 -7.84 -21.43
CA ASP A 466 15.51 -7.73 -21.28
C ASP A 466 14.90 -7.05 -22.51
N PRO A 467 14.12 -7.77 -23.35
CA PRO A 467 13.47 -7.19 -24.53
C PRO A 467 12.45 -6.09 -24.18
N GLY A 468 12.02 -6.01 -22.91
CA GLY A 468 11.12 -4.95 -22.42
C GLY A 468 11.84 -3.65 -22.04
N LEU A 469 13.18 -3.64 -21.97
CA LEU A 469 14.00 -2.48 -21.59
C LEU A 469 14.93 -2.08 -22.73
N ARG A 470 14.54 -1.08 -23.48
CA ARG A 470 15.34 -0.60 -24.63
C ARG A 470 16.25 0.56 -24.21
N ARG A 471 17.55 0.43 -24.46
CA ARG A 471 18.50 1.50 -24.18
C ARG A 471 18.22 2.69 -25.11
N LEU A 472 18.11 3.89 -24.56
CA LEU A 472 18.04 5.13 -25.31
C LEU A 472 19.46 5.52 -25.75
N ALA A 473 19.65 5.71 -27.05
CA ALA A 473 20.94 5.99 -27.67
C ALA A 473 21.43 7.43 -27.43
#